data_316fadcc486cd5b4c689249bcedeecc2
#
_entry.id   316fadcc486cd5b4c689249bcedeecc2
#
_cell.length_a   1.000
_cell.length_b   1.000
_cell.length_c   1.000
_cell.angle_alpha   90.00
_cell.angle_beta   90.00
_cell.angle_gamma   90.00
#
_symmetry.space_group_name_H-M   'P 1'
#
loop_
_entity.id
_entity.type
_entity.pdbx_description
1 polymer ?
#
loop_
_entity_poly.entity_id
_entity_poly.type
_entity_poly.pdbx_seq_one_letter_code
_entity_poly.pdbx_strand_id
1 'polypeptide(L)'
;MRYELDQMIADIDLPAVIEKANCLDVVPRDYQALVYKITGDEIRKYAGPIVVTASVGAGKTYMMGMLAKRFQDIDFPGLLLARTAELVEQNAAALWECGAKNSIYSDGAGKKSRAYNIAVASEKSFFNAMNTVFSDFTPRWLLIDECHMLNWEDLKSGNPTSQYAKIVIEMQLRCRATHGSELRIIGYTGSPFRHTTPIIGPFWTKQICDISTDYLVERGFLVPTVYADIDDDDMYDLSMFKSRGEYGAAEYTDKELAAMQKEIMAQGTKTHQIMLDVVRRTADRNGVLITCSGVKHCEEAAKYLQEGSYAIITDRTSAKARKAALASAKNGDIKYILQIGCLTTGVDVSYWDTSVILRKIGSLTLLIQLLGRGMRLLKEHLSKKGIKKSDHLVLDYTDTMAELGELYSNPILEAAELAKARQNKNIKPCPKCGTENAGTARRCIGEDDLSYDGRCEYFFQSKECGDRFISGVGNIKGCHAKNDPCARQCRKCGQQIYDPNENLSHRPYTEDDYVDVQSFNVRLTKDSQGVLYEYGIRIDGKPYTAREVFWPNSNNPGRKNAWKAKGIFPHVKDQAAISKLLRCRNAASVMALTQFINAPKRITHRMNDKNRDIINRKKFDG
;
A
#
# COMPACT_ATOMS: atom_id res chain seq x y z
N MET A 1 -3.17 0.27 -19.74
CA MET A 1 -4.30 0.44 -18.81
C MET A 1 -4.73 1.89 -18.59
N ARG A 2 -3.84 2.84 -18.26
CA ARG A 2 -4.21 4.25 -18.16
C ARG A 2 -4.81 4.77 -19.48
N TYR A 3 -4.12 4.56 -20.58
CA TYR A 3 -4.57 4.94 -21.91
C TYR A 3 -5.91 4.28 -22.28
N GLU A 4 -6.09 3.03 -21.86
CA GLU A 4 -7.35 2.32 -22.08
C GLU A 4 -8.49 2.88 -21.25
N LEU A 5 -8.27 3.21 -19.96
CA LEU A 5 -9.31 3.79 -19.10
C LEU A 5 -9.69 5.20 -19.57
N ASP A 6 -8.72 6.06 -19.86
CA ASP A 6 -8.98 7.42 -20.35
C ASP A 6 -9.66 7.38 -21.73
N GLN A 7 -9.26 6.45 -22.61
CA GLN A 7 -9.92 6.22 -23.89
C GLN A 7 -11.36 5.72 -23.68
N MET A 8 -11.57 4.73 -22.81
CA MET A 8 -12.90 4.23 -22.50
C MET A 8 -13.80 5.30 -21.88
N ILE A 9 -13.24 6.22 -21.07
CA ILE A 9 -13.98 7.38 -20.54
C ILE A 9 -14.34 8.34 -21.68
N ALA A 10 -13.42 8.58 -22.62
CA ALA A 10 -13.67 9.44 -23.77
C ALA A 10 -14.71 8.85 -24.74
N ASP A 11 -14.79 7.52 -24.83
CA ASP A 11 -15.71 6.81 -25.73
C ASP A 11 -17.14 6.70 -25.18
N ILE A 12 -17.41 7.15 -23.96
CA ILE A 12 -18.75 7.13 -23.37
C ILE A 12 -19.36 8.54 -23.31
N ASP A 13 -20.67 8.61 -23.43
CA ASP A 13 -21.43 9.81 -23.07
C ASP A 13 -21.50 9.90 -21.53
N LEU A 14 -20.45 10.48 -20.93
CA LEU A 14 -20.29 10.58 -19.48
C LEU A 14 -21.46 11.30 -18.80
N PRO A 15 -21.96 12.46 -19.30
CA PRO A 15 -23.14 13.11 -18.74
C PRO A 15 -24.37 12.20 -18.72
N ALA A 16 -24.69 11.51 -19.81
CA ALA A 16 -25.81 10.59 -19.86
C ALA A 16 -25.62 9.37 -18.92
N VAL A 17 -24.39 8.90 -18.71
CA VAL A 17 -24.10 7.81 -17.75
C VAL A 17 -24.31 8.29 -16.31
N ILE A 18 -23.87 9.51 -15.97
CA ILE A 18 -24.06 10.12 -14.64
C ILE A 18 -25.55 10.36 -14.37
N GLU A 19 -26.27 10.92 -15.34
CA GLU A 19 -27.71 11.12 -15.24
C GLU A 19 -28.45 9.79 -15.03
N LYS A 20 -28.06 8.75 -15.75
CA LYS A 20 -28.63 7.42 -15.62
C LYS A 20 -28.32 6.75 -14.28
N ALA A 21 -27.16 7.02 -13.68
CA ALA A 21 -26.85 6.57 -12.35
C ALA A 21 -27.78 7.18 -11.30
N ASN A 22 -28.26 8.39 -11.56
CA ASN A 22 -29.29 9.10 -10.79
C ASN A 22 -29.05 9.05 -9.29
N CYS A 23 -27.80 9.31 -8.86
CA CYS A 23 -27.45 9.34 -7.45
C CYS A 23 -28.00 10.59 -6.78
N LEU A 24 -28.50 10.45 -5.55
CA LEU A 24 -29.19 11.51 -4.82
C LEU A 24 -28.20 12.61 -4.36
N ASP A 25 -27.18 12.23 -3.61
CA ASP A 25 -26.25 13.18 -2.95
C ASP A 25 -24.79 13.00 -3.41
N VAL A 26 -24.55 12.23 -4.48
CA VAL A 26 -23.20 11.89 -4.95
C VAL A 26 -23.07 12.21 -6.44
N VAL A 27 -22.07 13.01 -6.78
CA VAL A 27 -21.62 13.18 -8.17
C VAL A 27 -20.48 12.17 -8.40
N PRO A 28 -20.69 11.14 -9.24
CA PRO A 28 -19.65 10.17 -9.53
C PRO A 28 -18.46 10.83 -10.23
N ARG A 29 -17.26 10.37 -9.91
CA ARG A 29 -16.08 10.66 -10.71
C ARG A 29 -16.20 9.93 -12.06
N ASP A 30 -15.52 10.44 -13.08
CA ASP A 30 -15.56 9.89 -14.44
C ASP A 30 -15.30 8.37 -14.51
N TYR A 31 -14.22 7.90 -13.89
CA TYR A 31 -13.92 6.48 -13.83
C TYR A 31 -14.94 5.65 -13.04
N GLN A 32 -15.59 6.24 -12.02
CA GLN A 32 -16.66 5.56 -11.27
C GLN A 32 -17.91 5.39 -12.14
N ALA A 33 -18.26 6.42 -12.92
CA ALA A 33 -19.33 6.33 -13.89
C ALA A 33 -19.02 5.30 -14.99
N LEU A 34 -17.77 5.27 -15.49
CA LEU A 34 -17.33 4.22 -16.41
C LEU A 34 -17.51 2.83 -15.80
N VAL A 35 -17.04 2.59 -14.58
CA VAL A 35 -17.18 1.29 -13.89
C VAL A 35 -18.65 0.91 -13.76
N TYR A 36 -19.50 1.83 -13.34
CA TYR A 36 -20.95 1.61 -13.28
C TYR A 36 -21.52 1.17 -14.63
N LYS A 37 -21.18 1.87 -15.71
CA LYS A 37 -21.64 1.55 -17.07
C LYS A 37 -21.18 0.16 -17.51
N ILE A 38 -19.86 -0.09 -17.48
CA ILE A 38 -19.30 -1.36 -17.98
C ILE A 38 -19.75 -2.55 -17.15
N THR A 39 -19.86 -2.40 -15.82
CA THR A 39 -20.40 -3.44 -14.94
C THR A 39 -21.86 -3.73 -15.28
N GLY A 40 -22.68 -2.69 -15.43
CA GLY A 40 -24.08 -2.80 -15.80
C GLY A 40 -24.29 -3.43 -17.19
N ASP A 41 -23.41 -3.16 -18.15
CA ASP A 41 -23.45 -3.75 -19.48
C ASP A 41 -23.02 -5.24 -19.44
N GLU A 42 -22.02 -5.56 -18.63
CA GLU A 42 -21.51 -6.92 -18.52
C GLU A 42 -22.50 -7.87 -17.85
N ILE A 43 -23.10 -7.49 -16.73
CA ILE A 43 -24.04 -8.38 -16.00
C ILE A 43 -25.34 -8.65 -16.78
N ARG A 44 -25.65 -7.86 -17.82
CA ARG A 44 -26.75 -8.15 -18.75
C ARG A 44 -26.42 -9.27 -19.73
N LYS A 45 -25.15 -9.37 -20.12
CA LYS A 45 -24.66 -10.32 -21.12
C LYS A 45 -24.09 -11.59 -20.50
N TYR A 46 -23.57 -11.48 -19.29
CA TYR A 46 -22.82 -12.54 -18.64
C TYR A 46 -23.34 -12.79 -17.22
N ALA A 47 -23.63 -14.06 -16.92
CA ALA A 47 -24.22 -14.47 -15.64
C ALA A 47 -23.20 -14.93 -14.60
N GLY A 48 -21.96 -15.20 -15.00
CA GLY A 48 -20.91 -15.67 -14.08
C GLY A 48 -20.44 -14.59 -13.11
N PRO A 49 -19.78 -14.98 -12.01
CA PRO A 49 -19.19 -14.05 -11.05
C PRO A 49 -18.12 -13.17 -11.67
N ILE A 50 -18.21 -11.86 -11.42
CA ILE A 50 -17.30 -10.85 -11.95
C ILE A 50 -16.65 -10.04 -10.82
N VAL A 51 -15.48 -9.46 -11.09
CA VAL A 51 -14.74 -8.64 -10.14
C VAL A 51 -14.46 -7.25 -10.70
N VAL A 52 -14.69 -6.26 -9.88
CA VAL A 52 -14.19 -4.89 -10.04
C VAL A 52 -12.97 -4.72 -9.16
N THR A 53 -11.80 -4.54 -9.76
CA THR A 53 -10.58 -4.22 -9.03
C THR A 53 -10.43 -2.69 -8.99
N ALA A 54 -10.39 -2.16 -7.78
CA ALA A 54 -10.20 -0.73 -7.56
C ALA A 54 -9.44 -0.53 -6.26
N SER A 55 -8.34 0.20 -6.30
CA SER A 55 -7.45 0.39 -5.16
C SER A 55 -8.14 1.08 -3.97
N VAL A 56 -7.48 1.09 -2.83
CA VAL A 56 -7.98 1.80 -1.63
C VAL A 56 -8.10 3.28 -1.97
N GLY A 57 -9.25 3.88 -1.60
CA GLY A 57 -9.53 5.29 -1.93
C GLY A 57 -10.20 5.53 -3.29
N ALA A 58 -10.35 4.53 -4.14
CA ALA A 58 -11.08 4.64 -5.41
C ALA A 58 -12.60 4.88 -5.26
N GLY A 59 -13.15 4.75 -4.04
CA GLY A 59 -14.58 4.92 -3.81
C GLY A 59 -15.43 3.72 -4.24
N LYS A 60 -14.92 2.49 -4.04
CA LYS A 60 -15.64 1.23 -4.28
C LYS A 60 -17.07 1.25 -3.74
N THR A 61 -17.23 1.82 -2.55
CA THR A 61 -18.52 1.91 -1.86
C THR A 61 -19.56 2.68 -2.67
N TYR A 62 -19.16 3.78 -3.32
CA TYR A 62 -20.06 4.54 -4.21
C TYR A 62 -20.35 3.79 -5.51
N MET A 63 -19.36 3.06 -6.05
CA MET A 63 -19.59 2.22 -7.24
C MET A 63 -20.62 1.13 -6.92
N MET A 64 -20.56 0.51 -5.74
CA MET A 64 -21.56 -0.44 -5.24
C MET A 64 -22.92 0.25 -5.03
N GLY A 65 -22.93 1.47 -4.49
CA GLY A 65 -24.14 2.25 -4.25
C GLY A 65 -24.89 2.59 -5.54
N MET A 66 -24.19 3.06 -6.57
CA MET A 66 -24.78 3.33 -7.89
C MET A 66 -25.42 2.09 -8.49
N LEU A 67 -24.72 0.95 -8.40
CA LEU A 67 -25.22 -0.31 -8.94
C LEU A 67 -26.43 -0.83 -8.14
N ALA A 68 -26.40 -0.73 -6.81
CA ALA A 68 -27.52 -1.08 -5.93
C ALA A 68 -28.75 -0.19 -6.20
N LYS A 69 -28.55 1.12 -6.41
CA LYS A 69 -29.61 2.05 -6.82
C LYS A 69 -30.27 1.60 -8.12
N ARG A 70 -29.46 1.26 -9.12
CA ARG A 70 -29.97 0.76 -10.40
C ARG A 70 -30.77 -0.51 -10.25
N PHE A 71 -30.34 -1.44 -9.41
CA PHE A 71 -31.09 -2.67 -9.13
C PHE A 71 -32.41 -2.39 -8.40
N GLN A 72 -32.39 -1.45 -7.46
CA GLN A 72 -33.62 -1.05 -6.75
C GLN A 72 -34.64 -0.39 -7.68
N ASP A 73 -34.21 0.42 -8.65
CA ASP A 73 -35.08 1.07 -9.62
C ASP A 73 -35.84 0.09 -10.54
N ILE A 74 -35.31 -1.13 -10.67
CA ILE A 74 -35.96 -2.20 -11.44
C ILE A 74 -36.54 -3.30 -10.51
N ASP A 75 -36.71 -2.98 -9.23
CA ASP A 75 -37.27 -3.86 -8.19
C ASP A 75 -36.53 -5.21 -8.04
N PHE A 76 -35.22 -5.18 -8.12
CA PHE A 76 -34.38 -6.36 -7.91
C PHE A 76 -33.87 -6.40 -6.46
N PRO A 77 -34.38 -7.32 -5.62
CA PRO A 77 -33.89 -7.48 -4.25
C PRO A 77 -32.44 -7.96 -4.25
N GLY A 78 -31.69 -7.55 -3.24
CA GLY A 78 -30.28 -7.91 -3.21
C GLY A 78 -29.61 -7.86 -1.86
N LEU A 79 -28.41 -8.44 -1.84
CA LEU A 79 -27.58 -8.58 -0.67
C LEU A 79 -26.19 -7.95 -0.92
N LEU A 80 -25.76 -7.10 -0.01
CA LEU A 80 -24.38 -6.66 0.06
C LEU A 80 -23.74 -7.26 1.31
N LEU A 81 -22.68 -8.02 1.14
CA LEU A 81 -21.91 -8.60 2.22
C LEU A 81 -20.62 -7.82 2.46
N ALA A 82 -20.37 -7.48 3.72
CA ALA A 82 -19.12 -6.91 4.19
C ALA A 82 -18.66 -7.64 5.46
N ARG A 83 -17.37 -7.60 5.76
CA ARG A 83 -16.80 -8.43 6.82
C ARG A 83 -16.94 -7.82 8.22
N THR A 84 -16.75 -6.52 8.34
CA THR A 84 -16.77 -5.83 9.64
C THR A 84 -18.00 -4.93 9.78
N ALA A 85 -18.37 -4.65 11.02
CA ALA A 85 -19.49 -3.76 11.32
C ALA A 85 -19.30 -2.36 10.72
N GLU A 86 -18.08 -1.86 10.74
CA GLU A 86 -17.72 -0.55 10.18
C GLU A 86 -17.90 -0.52 8.66
N LEU A 87 -17.48 -1.58 7.95
CA LEU A 87 -17.72 -1.70 6.51
C LEU A 87 -19.21 -1.81 6.18
N VAL A 88 -19.98 -2.55 6.99
CA VAL A 88 -21.44 -2.63 6.83
C VAL A 88 -22.08 -1.26 6.97
N GLU A 89 -21.72 -0.50 8.01
CA GLU A 89 -22.26 0.86 8.22
C GLU A 89 -21.81 1.83 7.11
N GLN A 90 -20.55 1.77 6.71
CA GLN A 90 -20.02 2.62 5.64
C GLN A 90 -20.69 2.32 4.29
N ASN A 91 -20.82 1.04 3.94
CA ASN A 91 -21.47 0.64 2.69
C ASN A 91 -22.96 1.01 2.70
N ALA A 92 -23.66 0.76 3.80
CA ALA A 92 -25.06 1.13 3.94
C ALA A 92 -25.29 2.65 3.79
N ALA A 93 -24.44 3.46 4.43
CA ALA A 93 -24.51 4.90 4.33
C ALA A 93 -24.30 5.39 2.88
N ALA A 94 -23.28 4.85 2.19
CA ALA A 94 -23.03 5.23 0.80
C ALA A 94 -24.14 4.77 -0.16
N LEU A 95 -24.76 3.62 0.10
CA LEU A 95 -25.96 3.23 -0.64
C LEU A 95 -27.09 4.25 -0.47
N TRP A 96 -27.31 4.75 0.74
CA TRP A 96 -28.27 5.80 1.01
C TRP A 96 -27.93 7.12 0.31
N GLU A 97 -26.65 7.54 0.33
CA GLU A 97 -26.17 8.73 -0.39
C GLU A 97 -26.38 8.59 -1.91
N CYS A 98 -26.29 7.38 -2.45
CA CYS A 98 -26.66 7.11 -3.85
C CYS A 98 -28.18 6.98 -4.09
N GLY A 99 -29.01 7.04 -3.05
CA GLY A 99 -30.47 6.90 -3.14
C GLY A 99 -30.97 5.47 -3.09
N ALA A 100 -30.12 4.48 -2.80
CA ALA A 100 -30.51 3.07 -2.63
C ALA A 100 -30.93 2.80 -1.18
N LYS A 101 -32.24 2.73 -0.94
CA LYS A 101 -32.79 2.41 0.39
C LYS A 101 -32.41 0.99 0.79
N ASN A 102 -31.83 0.84 1.97
CA ASN A 102 -31.30 -0.45 2.43
C ASN A 102 -31.51 -0.66 3.93
N SER A 103 -31.43 -1.91 4.35
CA SER A 103 -31.51 -2.34 5.74
C SER A 103 -30.17 -2.88 6.21
N ILE A 104 -29.71 -2.47 7.40
CA ILE A 104 -28.51 -3.02 8.04
C ILE A 104 -28.88 -4.25 8.87
N TYR A 105 -28.13 -5.35 8.65
CA TYR A 105 -28.23 -6.56 9.45
C TYR A 105 -26.83 -6.99 9.95
N SER A 106 -26.44 -6.49 11.11
CA SER A 106 -25.12 -6.75 11.71
C SER A 106 -25.17 -6.64 13.24
N ASP A 107 -24.78 -7.72 13.91
CA ASP A 107 -24.64 -7.74 15.37
C ASP A 107 -23.62 -6.71 15.85
N GLY A 108 -22.45 -6.65 15.19
CA GLY A 108 -21.41 -5.72 15.56
C GLY A 108 -21.77 -4.24 15.38
N ALA A 109 -22.71 -3.93 14.47
CA ALA A 109 -23.27 -2.60 14.29
C ALA A 109 -24.48 -2.32 15.20
N GLY A 110 -24.92 -3.31 15.98
CA GLY A 110 -26.11 -3.20 16.84
C GLY A 110 -27.41 -2.99 16.07
N LYS A 111 -27.47 -3.37 14.79
CA LYS A 111 -28.61 -3.13 13.90
C LYS A 111 -29.07 -4.43 13.24
N LYS A 112 -30.33 -4.76 13.37
CA LYS A 112 -30.97 -5.96 12.79
C LYS A 112 -32.30 -5.58 12.16
N SER A 113 -32.25 -4.94 10.99
CA SER A 113 -33.41 -4.50 10.24
C SER A 113 -33.55 -5.26 8.93
N ARG A 114 -34.81 -5.45 8.50
CA ARG A 114 -35.18 -5.99 7.19
C ARG A 114 -36.34 -5.18 6.60
N ALA A 115 -36.29 -3.86 6.70
CA ALA A 115 -37.36 -2.99 6.26
C ALA A 115 -37.38 -2.77 4.72
N TYR A 116 -36.25 -3.01 4.04
CA TYR A 116 -36.11 -2.80 2.60
C TYR A 116 -35.68 -4.08 1.90
N ASN A 117 -35.88 -4.13 0.58
CA ASN A 117 -35.51 -5.27 -0.27
C ASN A 117 -34.00 -5.37 -0.56
N ILE A 118 -33.19 -4.41 -0.09
CA ILE A 118 -31.74 -4.48 -0.06
C ILE A 118 -31.29 -4.68 1.36
N ALA A 119 -30.53 -5.76 1.61
CA ALA A 119 -29.87 -6.02 2.88
C ALA A 119 -28.36 -5.73 2.75
N VAL A 120 -27.81 -4.94 3.69
CA VAL A 120 -26.37 -4.76 3.89
C VAL A 120 -26.01 -5.45 5.20
N ALA A 121 -25.22 -6.51 5.12
CA ALA A 121 -25.03 -7.39 6.26
C ALA A 121 -23.58 -7.81 6.48
N SER A 122 -23.26 -8.11 7.76
CA SER A 122 -22.02 -8.84 8.03
C SER A 122 -22.22 -10.33 7.77
N GLU A 123 -21.16 -10.98 7.25
CA GLU A 123 -21.15 -12.40 6.92
C GLU A 123 -21.77 -13.27 8.03
N LYS A 124 -21.25 -13.16 9.25
CA LYS A 124 -21.69 -13.95 10.40
C LYS A 124 -23.15 -13.70 10.77
N SER A 125 -23.58 -12.43 10.79
CA SER A 125 -24.95 -12.09 11.19
C SER A 125 -25.95 -12.56 10.14
N PHE A 126 -25.64 -12.41 8.85
CA PHE A 126 -26.51 -12.91 7.79
C PHE A 126 -26.59 -14.43 7.80
N PHE A 127 -25.45 -15.13 7.93
CA PHE A 127 -25.41 -16.57 7.99
C PHE A 127 -26.30 -17.13 9.11
N ASN A 128 -26.23 -16.56 10.30
CA ASN A 128 -27.04 -16.99 11.45
C ASN A 128 -28.55 -16.74 11.27
N ALA A 129 -28.91 -15.74 10.46
CA ALA A 129 -30.29 -15.34 10.21
C ALA A 129 -30.86 -15.85 8.88
N MET A 130 -30.05 -16.47 8.05
CA MET A 130 -30.37 -16.86 6.68
C MET A 130 -31.59 -17.78 6.59
N ASN A 131 -31.72 -18.71 7.51
CA ASN A 131 -32.82 -19.68 7.56
C ASN A 131 -33.96 -19.29 8.52
N THR A 132 -33.87 -18.10 9.12
CA THR A 132 -34.90 -17.57 10.04
C THR A 132 -35.47 -16.24 9.54
N VAL A 133 -34.81 -15.13 9.87
CA VAL A 133 -35.22 -13.77 9.46
C VAL A 133 -35.23 -13.61 7.95
N PHE A 134 -34.31 -14.26 7.24
CA PHE A 134 -34.14 -14.21 5.77
C PHE A 134 -34.59 -15.50 5.06
N SER A 135 -35.47 -16.32 5.69
CA SER A 135 -35.93 -17.60 5.13
C SER A 135 -36.63 -17.46 3.77
N ASP A 136 -37.38 -16.37 3.59
CA ASP A 136 -38.12 -16.03 2.37
C ASP A 136 -37.37 -15.02 1.47
N PHE A 137 -36.12 -14.66 1.81
CA PHE A 137 -35.34 -13.71 1.04
C PHE A 137 -34.68 -14.37 -0.18
N THR A 138 -35.01 -13.88 -1.35
CA THR A 138 -34.57 -14.40 -2.66
C THR A 138 -33.90 -13.30 -3.46
N PRO A 139 -32.61 -13.00 -3.18
CA PRO A 139 -31.91 -11.92 -3.87
C PRO A 139 -31.66 -12.29 -5.34
N ARG A 140 -31.65 -11.29 -6.20
CA ARG A 140 -31.26 -11.41 -7.62
C ARG A 140 -29.83 -10.97 -7.87
N TRP A 141 -29.21 -10.32 -6.91
CA TRP A 141 -27.81 -9.91 -6.95
C TRP A 141 -27.17 -10.01 -5.57
N LEU A 142 -25.85 -10.24 -5.60
CA LEU A 142 -24.98 -10.31 -4.44
C LEU A 142 -23.74 -9.47 -4.71
N LEU A 143 -23.56 -8.37 -3.96
CA LEU A 143 -22.31 -7.60 -3.92
C LEU A 143 -21.46 -8.10 -2.76
N ILE A 144 -20.18 -8.30 -3.00
CA ILE A 144 -19.21 -8.72 -1.98
C ILE A 144 -18.09 -7.69 -1.92
N ASP A 145 -18.06 -6.96 -0.81
CA ASP A 145 -16.95 -6.05 -0.51
C ASP A 145 -15.74 -6.85 0.01
N GLU A 146 -14.53 -6.43 -0.38
CA GLU A 146 -13.27 -7.15 -0.15
C GLU A 146 -13.35 -8.63 -0.56
N CYS A 147 -13.82 -8.86 -1.78
CA CYS A 147 -14.14 -10.19 -2.31
C CYS A 147 -12.95 -11.15 -2.40
N HIS A 148 -11.71 -10.65 -2.29
CA HIS A 148 -10.50 -11.49 -2.18
C HIS A 148 -10.50 -12.37 -0.92
N MET A 149 -11.32 -12.03 0.08
CA MET A 149 -11.46 -12.83 1.30
C MET A 149 -12.29 -14.10 1.10
N LEU A 150 -13.08 -14.19 0.02
CA LEU A 150 -13.87 -15.37 -0.29
C LEU A 150 -12.96 -16.55 -0.67
N ASN A 151 -13.10 -17.67 0.05
CA ASN A 151 -12.40 -18.90 -0.29
C ASN A 151 -13.14 -19.65 -1.43
N TRP A 152 -12.67 -19.47 -2.66
CA TRP A 152 -13.27 -20.09 -3.82
C TRP A 152 -13.04 -21.61 -3.88
N GLU A 153 -11.96 -22.12 -3.27
CA GLU A 153 -11.68 -23.58 -3.19
C GLU A 153 -12.74 -24.25 -2.33
N ASP A 154 -13.13 -23.60 -1.23
CA ASP A 154 -14.20 -24.08 -0.37
C ASP A 154 -15.56 -24.11 -1.08
N LEU A 155 -15.84 -23.14 -1.96
CA LEU A 155 -17.04 -23.16 -2.81
C LEU A 155 -17.11 -24.38 -3.74
N LYS A 156 -15.96 -24.88 -4.21
CA LYS A 156 -15.87 -26.03 -5.12
C LYS A 156 -15.81 -27.39 -4.42
N SER A 157 -15.59 -27.41 -3.12
CA SER A 157 -15.39 -28.65 -2.36
C SER A 157 -16.61 -29.58 -2.33
N GLY A 158 -17.78 -29.10 -2.76
CA GLY A 158 -19.05 -29.81 -2.64
C GLY A 158 -19.62 -29.83 -1.21
N ASN A 159 -18.78 -29.53 -0.22
CA ASN A 159 -19.21 -29.40 1.20
C ASN A 159 -18.50 -28.21 1.84
N PRO A 160 -18.97 -26.98 1.58
CA PRO A 160 -18.33 -25.76 2.05
C PRO A 160 -18.32 -25.68 3.58
N THR A 161 -17.21 -25.24 4.12
CA THR A 161 -17.01 -25.05 5.56
C THR A 161 -17.22 -23.58 5.98
N SER A 162 -16.80 -22.64 5.13
CA SER A 162 -16.91 -21.21 5.42
C SER A 162 -18.34 -20.68 5.30
N GLN A 163 -18.66 -19.70 6.12
CA GLN A 163 -19.97 -19.05 6.11
C GLN A 163 -20.24 -18.34 4.78
N TYR A 164 -19.22 -17.67 4.23
CA TYR A 164 -19.32 -17.03 2.91
C TYR A 164 -19.73 -18.01 1.81
N ALA A 165 -19.04 -19.15 1.72
CA ALA A 165 -19.35 -20.14 0.70
C ALA A 165 -20.77 -20.69 0.84
N LYS A 166 -21.20 -20.96 2.08
CA LYS A 166 -22.58 -21.41 2.36
C LYS A 166 -23.63 -20.38 1.96
N ILE A 167 -23.39 -19.09 2.27
CA ILE A 167 -24.29 -18.00 1.86
C ILE A 167 -24.39 -17.92 0.34
N VAL A 168 -23.25 -17.91 -0.35
CA VAL A 168 -23.21 -17.82 -1.83
C VAL A 168 -24.02 -18.94 -2.47
N ILE A 169 -23.80 -20.19 -2.05
CA ILE A 169 -24.49 -21.37 -2.59
C ILE A 169 -25.98 -21.28 -2.33
N GLU A 170 -26.38 -20.99 -1.08
CA GLU A 170 -27.79 -20.90 -0.72
C GLU A 170 -28.51 -19.79 -1.49
N MET A 171 -27.90 -18.60 -1.61
CA MET A 171 -28.52 -17.51 -2.37
C MET A 171 -28.62 -17.80 -3.86
N GLN A 172 -27.65 -18.54 -4.45
CA GLN A 172 -27.75 -19.02 -5.81
C GLN A 172 -28.90 -20.00 -6.00
N LEU A 173 -29.06 -20.94 -5.09
CA LEU A 173 -30.16 -21.92 -5.14
C LEU A 173 -31.53 -21.22 -5.04
N ARG A 174 -31.68 -20.29 -4.10
CA ARG A 174 -32.93 -19.52 -3.93
C ARG A 174 -33.25 -18.67 -5.15
N CYS A 175 -32.25 -17.98 -5.73
CA CYS A 175 -32.44 -17.19 -6.93
C CYS A 175 -32.93 -18.04 -8.10
N ARG A 176 -32.29 -19.19 -8.34
CA ARG A 176 -32.71 -20.13 -9.40
C ARG A 176 -34.12 -20.65 -9.16
N ALA A 177 -34.42 -21.10 -7.94
CA ALA A 177 -35.72 -21.65 -7.59
C ALA A 177 -36.88 -20.65 -7.74
N THR A 178 -36.65 -19.39 -7.34
CA THR A 178 -37.71 -18.38 -7.33
C THR A 178 -37.83 -17.61 -8.63
N HIS A 179 -36.68 -17.27 -9.24
CA HIS A 179 -36.64 -16.35 -10.38
C HIS A 179 -36.29 -17.03 -11.72
N GLY A 180 -35.95 -18.32 -11.71
CA GLY A 180 -35.52 -19.05 -12.91
C GLY A 180 -34.26 -18.47 -13.56
N SER A 181 -33.47 -17.68 -12.83
CA SER A 181 -32.30 -16.99 -13.33
C SER A 181 -31.10 -17.13 -12.40
N GLU A 182 -29.91 -16.90 -12.94
CA GLU A 182 -28.68 -16.92 -12.15
C GLU A 182 -28.57 -15.67 -11.25
N LEU A 183 -28.11 -15.87 -10.03
CA LEU A 183 -27.73 -14.79 -9.13
C LEU A 183 -26.56 -14.00 -9.71
N ARG A 184 -26.70 -12.68 -9.82
CA ARG A 184 -25.59 -11.80 -10.28
C ARG A 184 -24.64 -11.55 -9.13
N ILE A 185 -23.42 -12.12 -9.21
CA ILE A 185 -22.40 -11.99 -8.17
C ILE A 185 -21.32 -11.05 -8.65
N ILE A 186 -21.13 -9.93 -7.93
CA ILE A 186 -20.15 -8.90 -8.27
C ILE A 186 -19.27 -8.67 -7.04
N GLY A 187 -17.99 -8.95 -7.18
CA GLY A 187 -16.97 -8.69 -6.16
C GLY A 187 -16.29 -7.35 -6.36
N TYR A 188 -16.00 -6.67 -5.27
CA TYR A 188 -15.18 -5.47 -5.24
C TYR A 188 -13.95 -5.72 -4.36
N THR A 189 -12.77 -5.32 -4.85
CA THR A 189 -11.52 -5.45 -4.07
C THR A 189 -10.46 -4.46 -4.51
N GLY A 190 -9.61 -4.05 -3.57
CA GLY A 190 -8.37 -3.33 -3.86
C GLY A 190 -7.18 -4.26 -4.11
N SER A 191 -7.31 -5.54 -3.77
CA SER A 191 -6.26 -6.55 -3.89
C SER A 191 -6.81 -7.77 -4.61
N PRO A 192 -6.56 -7.96 -5.91
CA PRO A 192 -7.08 -9.11 -6.67
C PRO A 192 -6.34 -10.42 -6.35
N PHE A 193 -5.80 -10.55 -5.14
CA PHE A 193 -5.06 -11.71 -4.66
C PHE A 193 -5.59 -12.16 -3.32
N ARG A 194 -5.64 -13.47 -3.11
CA ARG A 194 -5.78 -14.08 -1.80
C ARG A 194 -4.46 -14.74 -1.45
N HIS A 195 -3.82 -14.27 -0.39
CA HIS A 195 -2.41 -14.55 -0.14
C HIS A 195 -1.57 -14.13 -1.37
N THR A 196 -0.96 -15.08 -2.08
CA THR A 196 -0.20 -14.85 -3.31
C THR A 196 -0.93 -15.32 -4.58
N THR A 197 -2.11 -15.93 -4.42
CA THR A 197 -2.86 -16.51 -5.53
C THR A 197 -3.86 -15.50 -6.10
N PRO A 198 -3.85 -15.24 -7.42
CA PRO A 198 -4.87 -14.42 -8.06
C PRO A 198 -6.26 -15.00 -7.80
N ILE A 199 -7.22 -14.13 -7.46
CA ILE A 199 -8.61 -14.59 -7.24
C ILE A 199 -9.37 -14.82 -8.53
N ILE A 200 -8.90 -14.26 -9.66
CA ILE A 200 -9.51 -14.47 -10.97
C ILE A 200 -9.15 -15.86 -11.49
N GLY A 201 -10.15 -16.62 -11.81
CA GLY A 201 -9.98 -17.98 -12.28
C GLY A 201 -11.23 -18.82 -12.06
N PRO A 202 -11.16 -19.85 -11.22
CA PRO A 202 -12.21 -20.87 -11.16
C PRO A 202 -13.58 -20.42 -10.66
N PHE A 203 -13.66 -19.34 -9.86
CA PHE A 203 -14.92 -18.76 -9.39
C PHE A 203 -15.14 -17.36 -9.95
N TRP A 204 -14.22 -16.43 -9.67
CA TRP A 204 -14.25 -15.10 -10.24
C TRP A 204 -13.78 -15.17 -11.70
N THR A 205 -14.72 -15.29 -12.61
CA THR A 205 -14.42 -15.66 -14.00
C THR A 205 -13.99 -14.51 -14.87
N LYS A 206 -14.30 -13.25 -14.47
CA LYS A 206 -13.98 -12.07 -15.26
C LYS A 206 -13.66 -10.86 -14.38
N GLN A 207 -12.59 -10.17 -14.72
CA GLN A 207 -12.28 -8.84 -14.19
C GLN A 207 -12.83 -7.77 -15.15
N ILE A 208 -13.62 -6.85 -14.61
CA ILE A 208 -14.28 -5.81 -15.42
C ILE A 208 -13.35 -4.64 -15.67
N CYS A 209 -12.67 -4.20 -14.62
CA CYS A 209 -11.69 -3.12 -14.70
C CYS A 209 -10.66 -3.25 -13.60
N ASP A 210 -9.62 -2.43 -13.68
CA ASP A 210 -8.58 -2.30 -12.68
C ASP A 210 -8.21 -0.82 -12.52
N ILE A 211 -8.65 -0.22 -11.43
CA ILE A 211 -8.34 1.17 -11.07
C ILE A 211 -7.16 1.15 -10.11
N SER A 212 -5.97 1.41 -10.63
CA SER A 212 -4.73 1.37 -9.84
C SER A 212 -4.56 2.60 -8.93
N THR A 213 -3.71 2.48 -7.91
CA THR A 213 -3.31 3.61 -7.05
C THR A 213 -2.61 4.70 -7.86
N ASP A 214 -1.71 4.31 -8.77
CA ASP A 214 -0.96 5.26 -9.61
C ASP A 214 -1.89 6.09 -10.50
N TYR A 215 -2.90 5.44 -11.10
CA TYR A 215 -3.92 6.15 -11.88
C TYR A 215 -4.64 7.22 -11.04
N LEU A 216 -5.01 6.88 -9.80
CA LEU A 216 -5.71 7.82 -8.91
C LEU A 216 -4.83 8.97 -8.44
N VAL A 217 -3.54 8.70 -8.18
CA VAL A 217 -2.57 9.74 -7.80
C VAL A 217 -2.30 10.68 -8.97
N GLU A 218 -2.08 10.16 -10.16
CA GLU A 218 -1.83 10.97 -11.36
C GLU A 218 -3.02 11.84 -11.75
N ARG A 219 -4.24 11.36 -11.50
CA ARG A 219 -5.47 12.10 -11.73
C ARG A 219 -5.86 13.04 -10.57
N GLY A 220 -5.02 13.10 -9.52
CA GLY A 220 -5.26 13.94 -8.34
C GLY A 220 -6.43 13.48 -7.46
N PHE A 221 -6.82 12.21 -7.53
CA PHE A 221 -7.85 11.62 -6.67
C PHE A 221 -7.31 11.05 -5.38
N LEU A 222 -6.00 10.85 -5.30
CA LEU A 222 -5.22 10.50 -4.11
C LEU A 222 -3.97 11.36 -4.05
N VAL A 223 -3.43 11.56 -2.85
CA VAL A 223 -2.09 12.16 -2.70
C VAL A 223 -1.01 11.09 -2.86
N PRO A 224 0.19 11.43 -3.35
CA PRO A 224 1.30 10.51 -3.43
C PRO A 224 1.79 10.09 -2.04
N THR A 225 2.38 8.89 -1.93
CA THR A 225 3.04 8.43 -0.70
C THR A 225 4.52 8.75 -0.72
N VAL A 226 5.00 9.29 0.40
CA VAL A 226 6.39 9.67 0.67
C VAL A 226 6.92 8.80 1.80
N TYR A 227 8.11 8.26 1.64
CA TYR A 227 8.74 7.42 2.66
C TYR A 227 9.94 8.14 3.27
N ALA A 228 9.97 8.21 4.60
CA ALA A 228 11.12 8.75 5.29
C ALA A 228 12.33 7.81 5.19
N ASP A 229 13.51 8.41 5.11
CA ASP A 229 14.76 7.69 5.33
C ASP A 229 15.03 7.64 6.84
N ILE A 230 15.02 6.43 7.41
CA ILE A 230 15.27 6.19 8.83
C ILE A 230 16.53 5.35 8.92
N ASP A 231 17.47 5.77 9.76
CA ASP A 231 18.71 5.03 9.97
C ASP A 231 18.41 3.67 10.64
N ASP A 232 19.11 2.62 10.21
CA ASP A 232 18.93 1.25 10.75
C ASP A 232 19.11 1.21 12.27
N ASP A 233 20.00 2.04 12.80
CA ASP A 233 20.23 2.16 14.24
C ASP A 233 19.08 2.82 15.00
N ASP A 234 18.19 3.51 14.32
CA ASP A 234 17.00 4.15 14.91
C ASP A 234 15.75 3.25 14.82
N MET A 235 15.87 2.07 14.20
CA MET A 235 14.79 1.10 14.04
C MET A 235 14.77 0.08 15.18
N TYR A 236 13.64 -0.60 15.37
CA TYR A 236 13.59 -1.80 16.22
C TYR A 236 14.37 -2.94 15.57
N ASP A 237 15.11 -3.70 16.35
CA ASP A 237 15.61 -5.00 15.90
C ASP A 237 14.49 -6.04 16.00
N LEU A 238 13.89 -6.34 14.88
CA LEU A 238 12.85 -7.35 14.72
C LEU A 238 13.27 -8.43 13.72
N SER A 239 14.57 -8.61 13.52
CA SER A 239 15.15 -9.54 12.54
C SER A 239 14.75 -11.01 12.79
N MET A 240 14.41 -11.36 14.04
CA MET A 240 13.92 -12.69 14.41
C MET A 240 12.49 -12.97 13.88
N PHE A 241 11.71 -11.94 13.59
CA PHE A 241 10.35 -12.09 13.03
C PHE A 241 10.45 -12.04 11.50
N LYS A 242 10.41 -13.20 10.88
CA LYS A 242 10.38 -13.31 9.41
C LYS A 242 8.94 -13.17 8.91
N SER A 243 8.77 -12.58 7.74
CA SER A 243 7.47 -12.55 7.07
C SER A 243 6.94 -13.98 6.88
N ARG A 244 5.66 -14.20 7.15
CA ARG A 244 5.03 -15.51 7.07
C ARG A 244 4.61 -15.81 5.64
N GLY A 245 4.94 -17.02 5.21
CA GLY A 245 4.65 -17.49 3.85
C GLY A 245 5.56 -16.87 2.80
N GLU A 246 5.53 -17.43 1.61
CA GLU A 246 6.20 -16.80 0.49
C GLU A 246 5.56 -15.44 0.21
N TYR A 247 6.39 -14.41 0.14
CA TYR A 247 6.01 -13.08 -0.35
C TYR A 247 4.91 -12.33 0.43
N GLY A 248 4.92 -12.38 1.77
CA GLY A 248 3.98 -11.60 2.58
C GLY A 248 2.53 -12.07 2.49
N ALA A 249 2.34 -13.38 2.32
CA ALA A 249 1.03 -13.99 2.14
C ALA A 249 0.15 -13.96 3.39
N ALA A 250 0.73 -13.89 4.59
CA ALA A 250 -0.01 -13.99 5.85
C ALA A 250 0.44 -12.96 6.88
N GLU A 251 -0.52 -12.43 7.64
CA GLU A 251 -0.27 -11.56 8.78
C GLU A 251 0.20 -12.38 9.99
N TYR A 252 0.89 -11.72 10.92
CA TYR A 252 1.29 -12.30 12.19
C TYR A 252 0.07 -12.64 13.04
N THR A 253 0.12 -13.80 13.69
CA THR A 253 -0.91 -14.21 14.65
C THR A 253 -0.82 -13.39 15.94
N ASP A 254 -1.90 -13.39 16.73
CA ASP A 254 -1.92 -12.71 18.04
C ASP A 254 -0.79 -13.17 18.96
N LYS A 255 -0.40 -14.46 18.91
CA LYS A 255 0.71 -15.01 19.68
C LYS A 255 2.06 -14.41 19.23
N GLU A 256 2.26 -14.25 17.94
CA GLU A 256 3.47 -13.65 17.37
C GLU A 256 3.52 -12.14 17.62
N LEU A 257 2.39 -11.45 17.52
CA LEU A 257 2.28 -10.03 17.89
C LEU A 257 2.61 -9.82 19.37
N ALA A 258 2.15 -10.72 20.25
CA ALA A 258 2.50 -10.69 21.68
C ALA A 258 3.99 -10.94 21.91
N ALA A 259 4.61 -11.87 21.15
CA ALA A 259 6.05 -12.10 21.21
C ALA A 259 6.83 -10.88 20.70
N MET A 260 6.39 -10.27 19.60
CA MET A 260 6.97 -9.05 19.04
C MET A 260 6.86 -7.88 20.02
N GLN A 261 5.72 -7.72 20.69
CA GLN A 261 5.56 -6.72 21.75
C GLN A 261 6.58 -6.94 22.88
N LYS A 262 6.77 -8.19 23.33
CA LYS A 262 7.74 -8.51 24.37
C LYS A 262 9.16 -8.13 23.94
N GLU A 263 9.53 -8.42 22.69
CA GLU A 263 10.84 -8.09 22.13
C GLU A 263 11.04 -6.57 22.04
N ILE A 264 10.05 -5.83 21.53
CA ILE A 264 10.09 -4.37 21.48
C ILE A 264 10.26 -3.78 22.88
N MET A 265 9.49 -4.26 23.86
CA MET A 265 9.57 -3.78 25.23
C MET A 265 10.91 -4.12 25.92
N ALA A 266 11.60 -5.17 25.47
CA ALA A 266 12.92 -5.54 25.97
C ALA A 266 14.06 -4.65 25.44
N GLN A 267 13.83 -3.88 24.37
CA GLN A 267 14.82 -2.99 23.77
C GLN A 267 15.00 -1.66 24.54
N GLY A 268 14.55 -1.60 25.78
CA GLY A 268 14.79 -0.50 26.71
C GLY A 268 14.21 0.84 26.24
N THR A 269 15.06 1.84 26.04
CA THR A 269 14.66 3.20 25.67
C THR A 269 14.36 3.38 24.17
N LYS A 270 14.35 2.32 23.38
CA LYS A 270 14.20 2.42 21.92
C LYS A 270 12.86 3.07 21.52
N THR A 271 11.75 2.67 22.15
CA THR A 271 10.42 3.27 21.90
C THR A 271 10.44 4.77 22.21
N HIS A 272 11.12 5.20 23.29
CA HIS A 272 11.28 6.62 23.62
C HIS A 272 12.00 7.36 22.48
N GLN A 273 13.16 6.86 22.05
CA GLN A 273 13.94 7.48 20.97
C GLN A 273 13.14 7.60 19.67
N ILE A 274 12.46 6.53 19.30
CA ILE A 274 11.60 6.49 18.11
C ILE A 274 10.46 7.52 18.25
N MET A 275 9.78 7.58 19.39
CA MET A 275 8.66 8.49 19.56
C MET A 275 9.07 9.96 19.57
N LEU A 276 10.26 10.29 20.09
CA LEU A 276 10.82 11.65 19.94
C LEU A 276 11.06 12.00 18.46
N ASP A 277 11.58 11.06 17.67
CA ASP A 277 11.76 11.25 16.24
C ASP A 277 10.40 11.38 15.51
N VAL A 278 9.41 10.55 15.86
CA VAL A 278 8.04 10.64 15.33
C VAL A 278 7.45 12.02 15.61
N VAL A 279 7.49 12.50 16.84
CA VAL A 279 6.95 13.82 17.21
C VAL A 279 7.64 14.93 16.42
N ARG A 280 8.97 14.89 16.30
CA ARG A 280 9.75 15.85 15.52
C ARG A 280 9.37 15.85 14.04
N ARG A 281 9.32 14.66 13.41
CA ARG A 281 9.02 14.49 11.96
C ARG A 281 7.57 14.80 11.62
N THR A 282 6.68 14.73 12.60
CA THR A 282 5.26 14.99 12.41
C THR A 282 4.82 16.35 12.93
N ALA A 283 5.74 17.24 13.36
CA ALA A 283 5.39 18.55 13.92
C ALA A 283 4.41 19.33 13.03
N ASP A 284 4.72 19.41 11.73
CA ASP A 284 3.93 20.13 10.71
C ASP A 284 2.94 19.24 9.96
N ARG A 285 2.70 18.00 10.44
CA ARG A 285 1.73 17.07 9.83
C ARG A 285 0.35 17.22 10.48
N ASN A 286 -0.68 16.85 9.71
CA ASN A 286 -2.07 16.93 10.19
C ASN A 286 -2.39 15.80 11.17
N GLY A 287 -2.71 14.63 10.67
CA GLY A 287 -3.09 13.47 11.45
C GLY A 287 -2.16 12.29 11.25
N VAL A 288 -1.85 11.59 12.34
CA VAL A 288 -0.86 10.52 12.38
C VAL A 288 -1.50 9.22 12.86
N LEU A 289 -1.42 8.18 12.04
CA LEU A 289 -1.85 6.83 12.39
C LEU A 289 -0.64 5.99 12.78
N ILE A 290 -0.57 5.58 14.05
CA ILE A 290 0.54 4.81 14.61
C ILE A 290 0.11 3.35 14.79
N THR A 291 0.84 2.42 14.19
CA THR A 291 0.57 0.98 14.26
C THR A 291 1.57 0.31 15.21
N CYS A 292 1.07 -0.21 16.34
CA CYS A 292 1.84 -0.85 17.40
C CYS A 292 1.63 -2.38 17.42
N SER A 293 2.52 -3.10 18.13
CA SER A 293 2.47 -4.57 18.26
C SER A 293 1.47 -5.08 19.30
N GLY A 294 0.99 -4.23 20.21
CA GLY A 294 0.05 -4.60 21.26
C GLY A 294 -0.30 -3.44 22.18
N VAL A 295 -1.21 -3.69 23.13
CA VAL A 295 -1.75 -2.66 24.03
C VAL A 295 -0.66 -1.97 24.84
N LYS A 296 0.24 -2.73 25.48
CA LYS A 296 1.35 -2.18 26.26
C LYS A 296 2.30 -1.33 25.41
N HIS A 297 2.49 -1.71 24.15
CA HIS A 297 3.29 -0.90 23.23
C HIS A 297 2.59 0.41 22.85
N CYS A 298 1.25 0.41 22.65
CA CYS A 298 0.49 1.64 22.46
C CYS A 298 0.60 2.57 23.68
N GLU A 299 0.45 2.01 24.88
CA GLU A 299 0.55 2.76 26.14
C GLU A 299 1.94 3.35 26.35
N GLU A 300 3.00 2.58 26.03
CA GLU A 300 4.38 3.07 26.11
C GLU A 300 4.64 4.19 25.11
N ALA A 301 4.24 4.01 23.84
CA ALA A 301 4.40 5.03 22.81
C ALA A 301 3.61 6.33 23.17
N ALA A 302 2.44 6.18 23.73
CA ALA A 302 1.58 7.31 24.11
C ALA A 302 2.17 8.21 25.22
N LYS A 303 3.05 7.67 26.07
CA LYS A 303 3.70 8.48 27.14
C LYS A 303 4.50 9.67 26.60
N TYR A 304 4.89 9.62 25.34
CA TYR A 304 5.71 10.64 24.69
C TYR A 304 4.90 11.60 23.81
N LEU A 305 3.57 11.48 23.86
CA LEU A 305 2.63 12.35 23.16
C LEU A 305 1.98 13.31 24.16
N GLN A 306 1.64 14.50 23.69
CA GLN A 306 0.94 15.48 24.52
C GLN A 306 -0.43 14.95 24.94
N GLU A 307 -0.78 15.10 26.19
CA GLU A 307 -2.09 14.71 26.71
C GLU A 307 -3.22 15.44 25.94
N GLY A 308 -4.27 14.70 25.61
CA GLY A 308 -5.37 15.21 24.80
C GLY A 308 -5.13 15.24 23.27
N SER A 309 -3.89 15.09 22.82
CA SER A 309 -3.57 15.06 21.37
C SER A 309 -3.70 13.67 20.74
N TYR A 310 -3.96 12.62 21.51
CA TYR A 310 -3.98 11.25 21.04
C TYR A 310 -5.15 10.42 21.57
N ALA A 311 -5.44 9.31 20.90
CA ALA A 311 -6.29 8.26 21.42
C ALA A 311 -5.72 6.87 21.06
N ILE A 312 -5.92 5.90 21.96
CA ILE A 312 -5.57 4.50 21.74
C ILE A 312 -6.84 3.74 21.37
N ILE A 313 -6.83 3.07 20.22
CA ILE A 313 -7.93 2.26 19.71
C ILE A 313 -7.47 0.82 19.52
N THR A 314 -8.05 -0.09 20.31
CA THR A 314 -7.78 -1.53 20.25
C THR A 314 -9.09 -2.32 20.13
N ASP A 315 -9.00 -3.63 20.05
CA ASP A 315 -10.14 -4.54 20.11
C ASP A 315 -10.95 -4.42 21.41
N ARG A 316 -10.32 -3.97 22.50
CA ARG A 316 -10.95 -3.74 23.82
C ARG A 316 -11.63 -2.39 23.95
N THR A 317 -11.41 -1.47 22.99
CA THR A 317 -12.04 -0.15 23.02
C THR A 317 -13.53 -0.27 22.73
N SER A 318 -14.38 0.23 23.64
CA SER A 318 -15.82 0.17 23.47
C SER A 318 -16.28 0.87 22.18
N ALA A 319 -17.35 0.40 21.57
CA ALA A 319 -17.87 0.98 20.32
C ALA A 319 -18.15 2.50 20.47
N LYS A 320 -18.64 2.94 21.63
CA LYS A 320 -18.89 4.37 21.92
C LYS A 320 -17.58 5.17 21.96
N ALA A 321 -16.58 4.69 22.68
CA ALA A 321 -15.27 5.36 22.80
C ALA A 321 -14.54 5.39 21.43
N ARG A 322 -14.58 4.27 20.69
CA ARG A 322 -14.00 4.17 19.34
C ARG A 322 -14.65 5.18 18.39
N LYS A 323 -15.99 5.27 18.40
CA LYS A 323 -16.74 6.22 17.56
C LYS A 323 -16.39 7.67 17.90
N ALA A 324 -16.26 8.00 19.18
CA ALA A 324 -15.88 9.34 19.65
C ALA A 324 -14.45 9.68 19.19
N ALA A 325 -13.46 8.80 19.43
CA ALA A 325 -12.07 9.02 19.02
C ALA A 325 -11.93 9.21 17.50
N LEU A 326 -12.62 8.38 16.70
CA LEU A 326 -12.62 8.53 15.25
C LEU A 326 -13.32 9.79 14.77
N ALA A 327 -14.36 10.27 15.45
CA ALA A 327 -15.00 11.54 15.14
C ALA A 327 -14.05 12.71 15.40
N SER A 328 -13.37 12.73 16.57
CA SER A 328 -12.36 13.74 16.88
C SER A 328 -11.18 13.72 15.89
N ALA A 329 -10.71 12.54 15.48
CA ALA A 329 -9.68 12.43 14.44
C ALA A 329 -10.16 12.94 13.07
N LYS A 330 -11.42 12.70 12.69
CA LYS A 330 -12.00 13.22 11.44
C LYS A 330 -12.11 14.74 11.41
N ASN A 331 -12.34 15.35 12.55
CA ASN A 331 -12.46 16.81 12.67
C ASN A 331 -11.11 17.52 12.82
N GLY A 332 -10.03 16.77 13.09
CA GLY A 332 -8.71 17.28 13.37
C GLY A 332 -8.50 17.71 14.81
N ASP A 333 -9.38 17.29 15.75
CA ASP A 333 -9.28 17.61 17.17
C ASP A 333 -8.21 16.74 17.86
N ILE A 334 -7.96 15.54 17.35
CA ILE A 334 -6.92 14.60 17.79
C ILE A 334 -5.94 14.36 16.64
N LYS A 335 -4.65 14.55 16.93
CA LYS A 335 -3.58 14.37 15.95
C LYS A 335 -3.15 12.92 15.81
N TYR A 336 -2.96 12.20 16.93
CA TYR A 336 -2.38 10.86 16.93
C TYR A 336 -3.43 9.80 17.26
N ILE A 337 -3.51 8.77 16.44
CA ILE A 337 -4.27 7.56 16.74
C ILE A 337 -3.29 6.40 16.81
N LEU A 338 -3.22 5.74 17.97
CA LEU A 338 -2.44 4.51 18.14
C LEU A 338 -3.37 3.30 18.03
N GLN A 339 -2.95 2.29 17.25
CA GLN A 339 -3.75 1.09 17.01
C GLN A 339 -2.86 -0.15 16.80
N ILE A 340 -3.45 -1.35 16.87
CA ILE A 340 -2.73 -2.61 16.66
C ILE A 340 -2.97 -3.16 15.24
N GLY A 341 -4.20 -3.13 14.76
CA GLY A 341 -4.62 -3.63 13.46
C GLY A 341 -6.09 -3.36 13.16
N CYS A 342 -6.83 -2.87 14.14
CA CYS A 342 -8.28 -2.73 14.07
C CYS A 342 -8.79 -1.58 13.17
N LEU A 343 -7.92 -0.69 12.72
CA LEU A 343 -8.27 0.45 11.85
C LEU A 343 -7.78 0.29 10.41
N THR A 344 -7.34 -0.90 10.03
CA THR A 344 -6.87 -1.18 8.66
C THR A 344 -7.99 -1.34 7.65
N THR A 345 -9.21 -1.65 8.10
CA THR A 345 -10.40 -1.77 7.25
C THR A 345 -11.56 -0.93 7.80
N GLY A 346 -12.47 -0.49 6.93
CA GLY A 346 -13.73 0.15 7.31
C GLY A 346 -13.65 1.55 7.92
N VAL A 347 -12.50 2.23 7.97
CA VAL A 347 -12.35 3.54 8.59
C VAL A 347 -11.98 4.59 7.54
N ASP A 348 -12.70 5.72 7.55
CA ASP A 348 -12.45 6.86 6.68
C ASP A 348 -12.11 8.11 7.49
N VAL A 349 -10.82 8.41 7.62
CA VAL A 349 -10.29 9.62 8.25
C VAL A 349 -9.34 10.29 7.26
N SER A 350 -9.85 11.24 6.50
CA SER A 350 -9.08 11.96 5.46
C SER A 350 -8.01 12.89 6.04
N TYR A 351 -8.12 13.21 7.32
CA TYR A 351 -7.17 14.04 8.05
C TYR A 351 -5.80 13.37 8.23
N TRP A 352 -5.73 12.03 8.25
CA TRP A 352 -4.46 11.33 8.35
C TRP A 352 -3.61 11.56 7.09
N ASP A 353 -2.46 12.15 7.28
CA ASP A 353 -1.44 12.35 6.24
C ASP A 353 -0.10 11.67 6.60
N THR A 354 -0.06 10.95 7.72
CA THR A 354 1.14 10.23 8.14
C THR A 354 0.78 8.85 8.70
N SER A 355 1.52 7.84 8.29
CA SER A 355 1.49 6.48 8.85
C SER A 355 2.81 6.14 9.51
N VAL A 356 2.77 5.75 10.77
CA VAL A 356 3.92 5.30 11.55
C VAL A 356 3.81 3.81 11.81
N ILE A 357 4.82 3.05 11.41
CA ILE A 357 4.87 1.59 11.53
C ILE A 357 5.87 1.24 12.63
N LEU A 358 5.35 0.83 13.79
CA LEU A 358 6.13 0.45 14.98
C LEU A 358 6.11 -1.07 15.24
N ARG A 359 5.52 -1.85 14.35
CA ARG A 359 5.57 -3.31 14.35
C ARG A 359 5.72 -3.85 12.94
N LYS A 360 6.33 -5.00 12.78
CA LYS A 360 6.32 -5.64 11.46
C LYS A 360 4.90 -5.96 11.01
N ILE A 361 4.65 -5.72 9.73
CA ILE A 361 3.44 -6.14 9.02
C ILE A 361 3.82 -7.32 8.13
N GLY A 362 3.13 -8.44 8.31
CA GLY A 362 3.43 -9.67 7.56
C GLY A 362 2.68 -9.77 6.25
N SER A 363 1.55 -9.06 6.12
CA SER A 363 0.67 -9.14 4.96
C SER A 363 0.78 -7.91 4.06
N LEU A 364 1.07 -8.13 2.78
CA LEU A 364 1.05 -7.08 1.76
C LEU A 364 -0.33 -6.42 1.66
N THR A 365 -1.40 -7.20 1.71
CA THR A 365 -2.78 -6.66 1.68
C THR A 365 -3.03 -5.70 2.85
N LEU A 366 -2.59 -6.06 4.05
CA LEU A 366 -2.73 -5.20 5.23
C LEU A 366 -1.93 -3.91 5.09
N LEU A 367 -0.70 -4.00 4.57
CA LEU A 367 0.14 -2.84 4.29
C LEU A 367 -0.52 -1.89 3.28
N ILE A 368 -1.04 -2.42 2.17
CA ILE A 368 -1.76 -1.62 1.15
C ILE A 368 -2.97 -0.91 1.76
N GLN A 369 -3.73 -1.60 2.59
CA GLN A 369 -4.89 -1.02 3.27
C GLN A 369 -4.49 0.07 4.26
N LEU A 370 -3.41 -0.13 5.01
CA LEU A 370 -2.87 0.86 5.95
C LEU A 370 -2.42 2.13 5.21
N LEU A 371 -1.57 1.98 4.20
CA LEU A 371 -1.03 3.10 3.41
C LEU A 371 -2.14 3.86 2.69
N GLY A 372 -3.10 3.14 2.12
CA GLY A 372 -4.25 3.74 1.44
C GLY A 372 -5.13 4.63 2.32
N ARG A 373 -5.02 4.54 3.67
CA ARG A 373 -5.71 5.48 4.57
C ARG A 373 -5.14 6.88 4.50
N GLY A 374 -3.82 6.98 4.47
CA GLY A 374 -3.11 8.25 4.42
C GLY A 374 -3.16 8.93 3.05
N MET A 375 -3.45 8.20 1.98
CA MET A 375 -3.46 8.75 0.61
C MET A 375 -4.73 9.52 0.24
N ARG A 376 -5.80 9.46 1.04
CA ARG A 376 -7.09 10.09 0.73
C ARG A 376 -6.98 11.61 0.75
N LEU A 377 -7.67 12.27 -0.19
CA LEU A 377 -7.79 13.72 -0.20
C LEU A 377 -8.55 14.21 1.04
N LEU A 378 -8.23 15.41 1.48
CA LEU A 378 -8.97 16.07 2.56
C LEU A 378 -10.44 16.25 2.16
N LYS A 379 -11.33 16.04 3.12
CA LYS A 379 -12.74 16.42 2.95
C LYS A 379 -12.88 17.94 2.94
N GLU A 380 -13.87 18.42 2.22
CA GLU A 380 -14.10 19.83 1.95
C GLU A 380 -14.15 20.71 3.22
N HIS A 381 -14.77 20.21 4.31
CA HIS A 381 -14.84 20.96 5.57
C HIS A 381 -13.47 21.20 6.22
N LEU A 382 -12.48 20.30 6.00
CA LEU A 382 -11.10 20.46 6.47
C LEU A 382 -10.34 21.45 5.58
N SER A 383 -10.49 21.33 4.26
CA SER A 383 -9.89 22.26 3.31
C SER A 383 -10.42 23.70 3.51
N LYS A 384 -11.70 23.87 3.85
CA LYS A 384 -12.30 25.16 4.22
C LYS A 384 -11.72 25.77 5.51
N LYS A 385 -11.17 24.94 6.39
CA LYS A 385 -10.40 25.38 7.59
C LYS A 385 -8.97 25.81 7.25
N GLY A 386 -8.56 25.82 5.98
CA GLY A 386 -7.20 26.12 5.55
C GLY A 386 -6.19 24.99 5.70
N ILE A 387 -6.64 23.77 6.08
CA ILE A 387 -5.80 22.59 6.20
C ILE A 387 -5.36 22.17 4.80
N LYS A 388 -4.07 21.83 4.65
CA LYS A 388 -3.48 21.35 3.40
C LYS A 388 -2.93 19.95 3.56
N LYS A 389 -2.97 19.16 2.49
CA LYS A 389 -2.40 17.83 2.42
C LYS A 389 -1.88 17.60 1.00
N SER A 390 -0.56 17.58 0.85
CA SER A 390 0.13 17.40 -0.44
C SER A 390 0.54 15.95 -0.69
N ASP A 391 0.77 15.21 0.39
CA ASP A 391 1.31 13.87 0.36
C ASP A 391 0.91 13.05 1.60
N HIS A 392 1.25 11.78 1.58
CA HIS A 392 1.14 10.86 2.70
C HIS A 392 2.53 10.40 3.13
N LEU A 393 2.97 10.78 4.32
CA LEU A 393 4.26 10.39 4.88
C LEU A 393 4.20 8.99 5.53
N VAL A 394 5.18 8.13 5.25
CA VAL A 394 5.36 6.84 5.91
C VAL A 394 6.66 6.83 6.69
N LEU A 395 6.56 6.57 7.99
CA LEU A 395 7.67 6.36 8.91
C LEU A 395 7.68 4.89 9.32
N ASP A 396 8.64 4.12 8.79
CA ASP A 396 8.77 2.68 9.09
C ASP A 396 10.00 2.43 9.97
N TYR A 397 9.76 2.08 11.22
CA TYR A 397 10.80 1.74 12.19
C TYR A 397 11.01 0.21 12.35
N THR A 398 10.61 -0.60 11.33
CA THR A 398 10.53 -2.06 11.50
C THR A 398 11.00 -2.90 10.31
N ASP A 399 11.58 -2.32 9.29
CA ASP A 399 11.91 -2.99 8.01
C ASP A 399 10.70 -3.52 7.21
N THR A 400 9.47 -3.22 7.59
CA THR A 400 8.27 -3.67 6.86
C THR A 400 8.32 -3.24 5.40
N MET A 401 8.69 -1.98 5.15
CA MET A 401 8.78 -1.47 3.77
C MET A 401 9.95 -2.06 3.00
N ALA A 402 11.05 -2.42 3.67
CA ALA A 402 12.17 -3.10 3.02
C ALA A 402 11.78 -4.52 2.58
N GLU A 403 11.01 -5.24 3.40
CA GLU A 403 10.58 -6.61 3.09
C GLU A 403 9.41 -6.65 2.09
N LEU A 404 8.36 -5.86 2.31
CA LEU A 404 7.13 -5.91 1.53
C LEU A 404 7.10 -4.89 0.37
N GLY A 405 7.88 -3.81 0.45
CA GLY A 405 7.94 -2.81 -0.61
C GLY A 405 8.52 -3.34 -1.92
N GLU A 406 9.41 -4.32 -1.86
CA GLU A 406 9.94 -5.02 -3.04
C GLU A 406 8.85 -5.84 -3.77
N LEU A 407 7.78 -6.24 -3.08
CA LEU A 407 6.69 -7.02 -3.68
C LEU A 407 5.85 -6.22 -4.67
N TYR A 408 5.84 -4.90 -4.59
CA TYR A 408 5.19 -4.05 -5.60
C TYR A 408 5.86 -4.15 -6.98
N SER A 409 7.12 -4.54 -7.04
CA SER A 409 7.90 -4.73 -8.26
C SER A 409 8.29 -6.19 -8.51
N ASN A 410 7.69 -7.15 -7.79
CA ASN A 410 8.13 -8.54 -7.80
C ASN A 410 7.67 -9.28 -9.08
N PRO A 411 8.60 -9.96 -9.79
CA PRO A 411 8.29 -10.77 -10.97
C PRO A 411 7.22 -11.85 -10.78
N ILE A 412 7.05 -12.35 -9.56
CA ILE A 412 6.05 -13.38 -9.25
C ILE A 412 4.63 -12.84 -9.30
N LEU A 413 4.41 -11.62 -8.78
CA LEU A 413 3.11 -10.97 -8.91
C LEU A 413 2.78 -10.67 -10.37
N GLU A 414 3.77 -10.23 -11.14
CA GLU A 414 3.62 -10.00 -12.58
C GLU A 414 3.36 -11.31 -13.36
N ALA A 415 4.00 -12.42 -12.98
CA ALA A 415 3.72 -13.74 -13.54
C ALA A 415 2.31 -14.23 -13.20
N ALA A 416 1.85 -14.00 -11.97
CA ALA A 416 0.49 -14.30 -11.55
C ALA A 416 -0.54 -13.43 -12.29
N GLU A 417 -0.24 -12.15 -12.52
CA GLU A 417 -1.05 -11.26 -13.37
C GLU A 417 -1.10 -11.74 -14.81
N LEU A 418 0.00 -12.25 -15.36
CA LEU A 418 0.05 -12.80 -16.70
C LEU A 418 -0.79 -14.08 -16.83
N ALA A 419 -0.72 -14.99 -15.86
CA ALA A 419 -1.54 -16.19 -15.85
C ALA A 419 -3.05 -15.85 -15.90
N LYS A 420 -3.44 -14.83 -15.12
CA LYS A 420 -4.78 -14.27 -15.13
C LYS A 420 -5.15 -13.60 -16.46
N ALA A 421 -4.22 -12.85 -17.03
CA ALA A 421 -4.43 -12.15 -18.30
C ALA A 421 -4.62 -13.13 -19.45
N ARG A 422 -3.93 -14.27 -19.46
CA ARG A 422 -4.11 -15.35 -20.43
C ARG A 422 -5.53 -15.91 -20.40
N GLN A 423 -6.10 -16.12 -19.21
CA GLN A 423 -7.49 -16.57 -19.05
C GLN A 423 -8.49 -15.56 -19.63
N ASN A 424 -8.22 -14.28 -19.49
CA ASN A 424 -9.09 -13.18 -19.92
C ASN A 424 -8.78 -12.69 -21.35
N LYS A 425 -7.83 -13.29 -22.06
CA LYS A 425 -7.31 -12.81 -23.36
C LYS A 425 -6.80 -11.36 -23.33
N ASN A 426 -6.38 -10.88 -22.16
CA ASN A 426 -5.83 -9.55 -21.97
C ASN A 426 -4.31 -9.64 -21.79
N ILE A 427 -3.65 -10.09 -22.84
CA ILE A 427 -2.19 -10.23 -22.93
C ILE A 427 -1.63 -9.24 -23.94
N LYS A 428 -0.40 -8.80 -23.70
CA LYS A 428 0.37 -8.00 -24.66
C LYS A 428 1.76 -8.59 -24.81
N PRO A 429 2.22 -8.87 -26.04
CA PRO A 429 3.58 -9.31 -26.28
C PRO A 429 4.55 -8.14 -26.06
N CYS A 430 5.74 -8.45 -25.58
CA CYS A 430 6.82 -7.48 -25.47
C CYS A 430 7.38 -7.16 -26.86
N PRO A 431 7.45 -5.88 -27.28
CA PRO A 431 8.05 -5.52 -28.57
C PRO A 431 9.55 -5.84 -28.68
N LYS A 432 10.26 -5.99 -27.54
CA LYS A 432 11.71 -6.27 -27.54
C LYS A 432 12.02 -7.77 -27.61
N CYS A 433 11.33 -8.61 -26.82
CA CYS A 433 11.68 -10.03 -26.69
C CYS A 433 10.52 -10.99 -27.01
N GLY A 434 9.35 -10.50 -27.40
CA GLY A 434 8.20 -11.30 -27.74
C GLY A 434 7.48 -11.96 -26.56
N THR A 435 8.03 -11.90 -25.35
CA THR A 435 7.42 -12.52 -24.16
C THR A 435 6.03 -11.96 -23.91
N GLU A 436 5.06 -12.83 -23.69
CA GLU A 436 3.71 -12.43 -23.30
C GLU A 436 3.71 -11.83 -21.88
N ASN A 437 2.97 -10.75 -21.74
CA ASN A 437 2.81 -10.05 -20.47
C ASN A 437 1.32 -9.82 -20.22
N ALA A 438 0.94 -9.63 -18.96
CA ALA A 438 -0.40 -9.15 -18.63
C ALA A 438 -0.64 -7.78 -19.28
N GLY A 439 -1.85 -7.48 -19.70
CA GLY A 439 -2.22 -6.16 -20.23
C GLY A 439 -1.87 -5.02 -19.27
N THR A 440 -1.84 -5.33 -17.96
CA THR A 440 -1.49 -4.42 -16.86
C THR A 440 0.00 -4.34 -16.55
N ALA A 441 0.84 -5.18 -17.17
CA ALA A 441 2.27 -5.23 -16.86
C ALA A 441 2.95 -3.87 -17.11
N ARG A 442 3.72 -3.40 -16.15
CA ARG A 442 4.51 -2.16 -16.27
C ARG A 442 5.86 -2.39 -16.91
N ARG A 443 6.45 -3.57 -16.69
CA ARG A 443 7.71 -4.01 -17.31
C ARG A 443 7.55 -5.42 -17.86
N CYS A 444 8.28 -5.76 -18.89
CA CYS A 444 8.32 -7.12 -19.42
C CYS A 444 8.87 -8.11 -18.39
N ILE A 445 8.21 -9.27 -18.27
CA ILE A 445 8.65 -10.37 -17.40
C ILE A 445 9.68 -11.29 -18.06
N GLY A 446 10.00 -11.07 -19.35
CA GLY A 446 11.00 -11.85 -20.07
C GLY A 446 12.40 -11.70 -19.47
N GLU A 447 13.22 -12.72 -19.67
CA GLU A 447 14.60 -12.74 -19.22
C GLU A 447 15.52 -12.03 -20.22
N ASP A 448 16.60 -11.43 -19.72
CA ASP A 448 17.66 -10.78 -20.50
C ASP A 448 18.95 -10.79 -19.67
N ASP A 449 19.84 -11.73 -19.97
CA ASP A 449 21.10 -11.92 -19.23
C ASP A 449 22.02 -10.71 -19.29
N LEU A 450 21.82 -9.83 -20.26
CA LEU A 450 22.59 -8.59 -20.42
C LEU A 450 22.01 -7.43 -19.61
N SER A 451 20.82 -7.60 -19.06
CA SER A 451 20.19 -6.56 -18.28
C SER A 451 20.71 -6.51 -16.84
N TYR A 452 20.53 -5.34 -16.21
CA TYR A 452 20.98 -5.07 -14.85
C TYR A 452 20.48 -6.06 -13.80
N ASP A 453 19.27 -6.54 -13.95
CA ASP A 453 18.56 -7.40 -12.98
C ASP A 453 18.08 -8.73 -13.62
N GLY A 454 18.63 -9.12 -14.77
CA GLY A 454 18.29 -10.36 -15.46
C GLY A 454 16.93 -10.33 -16.18
N ARG A 455 16.28 -9.16 -16.24
CA ARG A 455 14.95 -9.01 -16.87
C ARG A 455 15.04 -8.17 -18.13
N CYS A 456 14.12 -8.42 -19.06
CA CYS A 456 13.98 -7.61 -20.25
C CYS A 456 13.87 -6.11 -19.93
N GLU A 457 14.60 -5.30 -20.68
CA GLU A 457 14.68 -3.84 -20.50
C GLU A 457 13.49 -3.09 -21.10
N TYR A 458 12.43 -3.78 -21.52
CA TYR A 458 11.24 -3.13 -22.05
C TYR A 458 10.24 -2.80 -20.96
N PHE A 459 9.93 -1.52 -20.83
CA PHE A 459 8.94 -0.97 -19.91
C PHE A 459 7.71 -0.50 -20.70
N PHE A 460 6.56 -1.01 -20.38
CA PHE A 460 5.28 -0.51 -20.89
C PHE A 460 4.88 0.81 -20.21
N GLN A 461 5.26 0.93 -18.93
CA GLN A 461 5.13 2.16 -18.16
C GLN A 461 6.44 2.34 -17.39
N SER A 462 6.99 3.53 -17.40
CA SER A 462 8.25 3.80 -16.74
C SER A 462 8.34 5.22 -16.19
N LYS A 463 9.11 5.36 -15.13
CA LYS A 463 9.65 6.63 -14.66
C LYS A 463 11.11 6.68 -15.05
N GLU A 464 11.49 7.71 -15.78
CA GLU A 464 12.88 7.89 -16.20
C GLU A 464 13.70 8.50 -15.06
N CYS A 465 14.95 8.07 -14.94
CA CYS A 465 15.95 8.75 -14.13
C CYS A 465 16.42 9.99 -14.88
N GLY A 466 15.55 10.98 -14.97
CA GLY A 466 15.83 12.21 -15.72
C GLY A 466 16.61 13.24 -14.91
N ASP A 467 17.03 14.28 -15.60
CA ASP A 467 17.58 15.47 -14.96
C ASP A 467 16.50 16.11 -14.08
N ARG A 468 16.88 16.51 -12.89
CA ARG A 468 15.96 17.11 -11.93
C ARG A 468 16.50 18.46 -11.50
N PHE A 469 15.67 19.48 -11.60
CA PHE A 469 15.91 20.75 -10.93
C PHE A 469 15.32 20.67 -9.53
N ILE A 470 16.16 20.70 -8.52
CA ILE A 470 15.74 20.80 -7.13
C ILE A 470 16.02 22.23 -6.70
N SER A 471 14.97 22.94 -6.27
CA SER A 471 15.10 24.32 -5.80
C SER A 471 16.16 24.38 -4.69
N GLY A 472 17.22 25.17 -4.91
CA GLY A 472 18.36 25.28 -4.01
C GLY A 472 19.48 24.24 -4.18
N VAL A 473 19.32 23.22 -5.04
CA VAL A 473 20.38 22.23 -5.34
C VAL A 473 20.92 22.37 -6.76
N GLY A 474 20.13 22.95 -7.67
CA GLY A 474 20.49 23.02 -9.09
C GLY A 474 20.10 21.79 -9.89
N ASN A 475 20.67 21.64 -11.10
CA ASN A 475 20.41 20.51 -11.98
C ASN A 475 21.21 19.27 -11.56
N ILE A 476 20.49 18.21 -11.18
CA ILE A 476 21.04 16.87 -10.99
C ILE A 476 20.85 16.09 -12.29
N LYS A 477 21.93 15.67 -12.94
CA LYS A 477 21.87 14.86 -14.16
C LYS A 477 21.44 13.43 -13.84
N GLY A 478 20.38 12.96 -14.49
CA GLY A 478 19.94 11.57 -14.46
C GLY A 478 20.75 10.70 -15.43
N CYS A 479 20.69 9.38 -15.22
CA CYS A 479 21.29 8.43 -16.17
C CYS A 479 20.32 8.00 -17.28
N HIS A 480 19.14 8.59 -17.35
CA HIS A 480 18.05 8.33 -18.30
C HIS A 480 17.56 6.86 -18.35
N ALA A 481 17.93 6.05 -17.35
CA ALA A 481 17.42 4.70 -17.26
C ALA A 481 15.93 4.68 -16.88
N LYS A 482 15.18 3.82 -17.55
CA LYS A 482 13.77 3.56 -17.21
C LYS A 482 13.68 2.74 -15.93
N ASN A 483 12.78 3.11 -15.06
CA ASN A 483 12.51 2.46 -13.78
C ASN A 483 11.00 2.21 -13.64
N ASP A 484 10.61 1.33 -12.73
CA ASP A 484 9.21 1.21 -12.34
C ASP A 484 8.68 2.57 -11.89
N PRO A 485 7.43 2.95 -12.21
CA PRO A 485 6.85 4.22 -11.76
C PRO A 485 6.92 4.45 -10.24
N CYS A 486 6.90 3.37 -9.46
CA CYS A 486 7.00 3.42 -8.00
C CYS A 486 8.44 3.35 -7.47
N ALA A 487 9.46 3.29 -8.35
CA ALA A 487 10.84 3.19 -7.93
C ALA A 487 11.29 4.46 -7.19
N ARG A 488 11.91 4.27 -6.03
CA ARG A 488 12.50 5.34 -5.20
C ARG A 488 13.93 5.66 -5.64
N GLN A 489 14.64 4.64 -6.10
CA GLN A 489 16.01 4.73 -6.59
C GLN A 489 16.09 4.18 -8.00
N CYS A 490 17.00 4.75 -8.78
CA CYS A 490 17.28 4.27 -10.11
C CYS A 490 17.94 2.89 -10.04
N ARG A 491 17.35 1.89 -10.69
CA ARG A 491 17.88 0.53 -10.78
C ARG A 491 19.27 0.45 -11.43
N LYS A 492 19.66 1.46 -12.26
CA LYS A 492 20.92 1.48 -12.99
C LYS A 492 22.03 2.22 -12.24
N CYS A 493 21.76 3.43 -11.76
CA CYS A 493 22.78 4.28 -11.13
C CYS A 493 22.58 4.45 -9.62
N GLY A 494 21.51 3.89 -9.03
CA GLY A 494 21.21 4.00 -7.61
C GLY A 494 20.76 5.41 -7.15
N GLN A 495 20.75 6.38 -8.07
CA GLN A 495 20.30 7.73 -7.73
C GLN A 495 18.86 7.71 -7.24
N GLN A 496 18.57 8.45 -6.19
CA GLN A 496 17.19 8.61 -5.73
C GLN A 496 16.37 9.32 -6.80
N ILE A 497 15.34 8.66 -7.31
CA ILE A 497 14.36 9.24 -8.23
C ILE A 497 13.36 10.09 -7.45
N TYR A 498 13.20 9.78 -6.19
CA TYR A 498 12.37 10.48 -5.23
C TYR A 498 13.13 10.61 -3.90
N ASP A 499 13.23 11.84 -3.37
CA ASP A 499 13.86 12.10 -2.08
C ASP A 499 12.79 12.35 -1.00
N PRO A 500 12.59 11.41 -0.08
CA PRO A 500 11.64 11.61 1.01
C PRO A 500 12.04 12.77 1.94
N ASN A 501 13.32 13.10 2.01
CA ASN A 501 13.80 14.18 2.88
C ASN A 501 13.48 15.59 2.34
N GLU A 502 13.23 15.76 1.05
CA GLU A 502 12.81 17.05 0.49
C GLU A 502 11.52 17.56 1.17
N ASN A 503 10.60 16.66 1.48
CA ASN A 503 9.35 17.01 2.15
C ASN A 503 9.47 17.05 3.68
N LEU A 504 10.47 16.40 4.25
CA LEU A 504 10.67 16.35 5.71
C LEU A 504 11.43 17.54 6.26
N SER A 505 12.37 18.09 5.48
CA SER A 505 13.22 19.19 5.90
C SER A 505 12.67 20.58 5.55
N HIS A 506 11.64 20.65 4.70
CA HIS A 506 11.16 21.88 4.04
C HIS A 506 12.29 22.69 3.37
N ARG A 507 13.49 22.10 3.27
CA ARG A 507 14.67 22.69 2.69
C ARG A 507 15.34 21.69 1.75
N PRO A 508 15.30 21.91 0.43
CA PRO A 508 16.06 21.11 -0.51
C PRO A 508 17.57 21.28 -0.27
N TYR A 509 18.37 20.25 -0.58
CA TYR A 509 19.82 20.37 -0.59
C TYR A 509 20.25 21.34 -1.69
N THR A 510 21.04 22.34 -1.30
CA THR A 510 21.67 23.31 -2.20
C THR A 510 23.05 22.82 -2.65
N GLU A 511 23.68 23.47 -3.63
CA GLU A 511 25.09 23.21 -3.97
C GLU A 511 26.02 23.44 -2.77
N ASP A 512 25.65 24.35 -1.87
CA ASP A 512 26.40 24.68 -0.66
C ASP A 512 26.33 23.57 0.43
N ASP A 513 25.36 22.66 0.31
CA ASP A 513 25.27 21.50 1.20
C ASP A 513 26.24 20.37 0.81
N TYR A 514 26.89 20.47 -0.36
CA TYR A 514 27.85 19.49 -0.82
C TYR A 514 29.27 19.92 -0.48
N VAL A 515 30.01 18.99 0.10
CA VAL A 515 31.44 19.13 0.37
C VAL A 515 32.26 18.25 -0.56
N ASP A 516 33.44 18.73 -0.98
CA ASP A 516 34.34 17.98 -1.84
C ASP A 516 35.00 16.84 -1.09
N VAL A 517 35.04 15.67 -1.71
CA VAL A 517 35.73 14.49 -1.18
C VAL A 517 37.19 14.52 -1.67
N GLN A 518 38.11 14.71 -0.72
CA GLN A 518 39.55 14.77 -0.99
C GLN A 518 40.22 13.40 -1.01
N SER A 519 39.65 12.44 -0.23
CA SER A 519 40.12 11.06 -0.20
C SER A 519 38.94 10.13 0.10
N PHE A 520 39.01 8.92 -0.40
CA PHE A 520 38.01 7.89 -0.16
C PHE A 520 38.71 6.55 0.11
N ASN A 521 38.38 5.92 1.21
CA ASN A 521 38.92 4.65 1.61
C ASN A 521 37.81 3.65 1.97
N VAL A 522 38.02 2.40 1.59
CA VAL A 522 37.14 1.28 1.96
C VAL A 522 37.94 0.32 2.84
N ARG A 523 37.47 0.05 4.04
CA ARG A 523 38.12 -0.91 4.94
C ARG A 523 37.13 -1.69 5.79
N LEU A 524 37.58 -2.70 6.50
CA LEU A 524 36.76 -3.42 7.46
C LEU A 524 36.56 -2.58 8.75
N THR A 525 35.42 -2.76 9.39
CA THR A 525 35.20 -2.32 10.77
C THR A 525 36.16 -3.03 11.73
N LYS A 526 36.37 -2.51 12.94
CA LYS A 526 37.29 -3.10 13.94
C LYS A 526 36.95 -4.55 14.28
N ASP A 527 35.67 -4.90 14.27
CA ASP A 527 35.17 -6.26 14.51
C ASP A 527 35.16 -7.13 13.24
N SER A 528 35.59 -6.59 12.10
CA SER A 528 35.62 -7.25 10.79
C SER A 528 34.25 -7.74 10.28
N GLN A 529 33.16 -7.29 10.88
CA GLN A 529 31.81 -7.70 10.49
C GLN A 529 31.18 -6.76 9.43
N GLY A 530 31.64 -5.51 9.38
CA GLY A 530 31.14 -4.48 8.47
C GLY A 530 32.20 -3.96 7.51
N VAL A 531 31.71 -3.26 6.47
CA VAL A 531 32.52 -2.50 5.52
C VAL A 531 32.36 -1.02 5.84
N LEU A 532 33.48 -0.34 6.08
CA LEU A 532 33.54 1.06 6.44
C LEU A 532 34.00 1.89 5.23
N TYR A 533 33.19 2.85 4.82
CA TYR A 533 33.54 3.86 3.84
C TYR A 533 33.97 5.13 4.58
N GLU A 534 35.16 5.63 4.28
CA GLU A 534 35.71 6.84 4.86
C GLU A 534 35.93 7.90 3.77
N TYR A 535 35.31 9.05 4.00
CA TYR A 535 35.38 10.21 3.09
C TYR A 535 36.18 11.31 3.76
N GLY A 536 37.37 11.60 3.27
CA GLY A 536 38.14 12.76 3.69
C GLY A 536 37.55 14.03 3.10
N ILE A 537 37.00 14.88 3.95
CA ILE A 537 36.34 16.13 3.57
C ILE A 537 36.92 17.30 4.37
N ARG A 538 36.49 18.53 4.07
CA ARG A 538 36.77 19.70 4.91
C ARG A 538 35.47 20.29 5.44
N ILE A 539 35.40 20.54 6.76
CA ILE A 539 34.31 21.22 7.43
C ILE A 539 34.90 22.48 8.08
N ASP A 540 34.40 23.64 7.73
CA ASP A 540 34.92 24.94 8.19
C ASP A 540 36.44 25.06 7.97
N GLY A 541 36.93 24.58 6.82
CA GLY A 541 38.35 24.61 6.45
C GLY A 541 39.23 23.57 7.15
N LYS A 542 38.71 22.81 8.16
CA LYS A 542 39.45 21.77 8.87
C LYS A 542 39.26 20.40 8.24
N PRO A 543 40.30 19.56 8.19
CA PRO A 543 40.16 18.19 7.70
C PRO A 543 39.27 17.38 8.62
N TYR A 544 38.33 16.63 8.05
CA TYR A 544 37.42 15.73 8.74
C TYR A 544 37.25 14.44 7.96
N THR A 545 37.03 13.32 8.64
CA THR A 545 36.76 12.02 8.01
C THR A 545 35.34 11.62 8.34
N ALA A 546 34.45 11.78 7.36
CA ALA A 546 33.07 11.30 7.46
C ALA A 546 33.02 9.80 7.18
N ARG A 547 32.10 9.08 7.85
CA ARG A 547 32.05 7.62 7.85
C ARG A 547 30.66 7.08 7.59
N GLU A 548 30.58 6.05 6.74
CA GLU A 548 29.40 5.18 6.61
C GLU A 548 29.81 3.72 6.85
N VAL A 549 28.97 2.97 7.55
CA VAL A 549 29.22 1.55 7.82
C VAL A 549 28.13 0.71 7.19
N PHE A 550 28.53 -0.33 6.48
CA PHE A 550 27.64 -1.28 5.81
C PHE A 550 27.89 -2.70 6.28
N TRP A 551 26.83 -3.49 6.37
CA TRP A 551 26.88 -4.90 6.78
C TRP A 551 26.37 -5.82 5.66
N PRO A 552 27.25 -6.30 4.76
CA PRO A 552 26.87 -7.09 3.58
C PRO A 552 26.11 -8.39 3.91
N ASN A 553 26.43 -8.99 5.04
CA ASN A 553 25.89 -10.26 5.52
C ASN A 553 24.85 -10.12 6.65
N SER A 554 24.37 -8.92 6.90
CA SER A 554 23.37 -8.69 7.93
C SER A 554 22.08 -9.45 7.62
N ASN A 555 21.51 -10.09 8.64
CA ASN A 555 20.17 -10.67 8.53
C ASN A 555 19.07 -9.60 8.60
N ASN A 556 19.42 -8.38 9.02
CA ASN A 556 18.50 -7.25 9.02
C ASN A 556 18.28 -6.76 7.57
N PRO A 557 17.02 -6.76 7.07
CA PRO A 557 16.71 -6.36 5.71
C PRO A 557 17.06 -4.90 5.40
N GLY A 558 16.91 -3.99 6.37
CA GLY A 558 17.28 -2.58 6.23
C GLY A 558 18.79 -2.41 6.00
N ARG A 559 19.61 -3.10 6.79
CA ARG A 559 21.08 -3.10 6.60
C ARG A 559 21.50 -3.73 5.28
N LYS A 560 20.83 -4.80 4.84
CA LYS A 560 21.04 -5.36 3.49
C LYS A 560 20.67 -4.36 2.40
N ASN A 561 19.56 -3.68 2.58
CA ASN A 561 19.10 -2.69 1.61
C ASN A 561 20.01 -1.46 1.59
N ALA A 562 20.47 -0.98 2.75
CA ALA A 562 21.45 0.09 2.85
C ALA A 562 22.77 -0.29 2.15
N TRP A 563 23.26 -1.52 2.33
CA TRP A 563 24.44 -2.02 1.61
C TRP A 563 24.24 -1.96 0.09
N LYS A 564 23.11 -2.43 -0.43
CA LYS A 564 22.81 -2.38 -1.87
C LYS A 564 22.67 -0.92 -2.35
N ALA A 565 21.79 -0.17 -1.70
CA ALA A 565 21.33 1.13 -2.18
C ALA A 565 22.34 2.26 -1.97
N LYS A 566 23.09 2.25 -0.87
CA LYS A 566 24.04 3.30 -0.51
C LYS A 566 25.50 2.85 -0.70
N GLY A 567 25.80 1.56 -0.46
CA GLY A 567 27.15 1.03 -0.52
C GLY A 567 27.58 0.53 -1.91
N ILE A 568 26.68 -0.08 -2.69
CA ILE A 568 27.04 -0.66 -4.00
C ILE A 568 26.60 0.26 -5.14
N PHE A 569 25.30 0.47 -5.32
CA PHE A 569 24.76 1.05 -6.55
C PHE A 569 25.29 2.43 -6.91
N PRO A 570 25.51 3.37 -5.97
CA PRO A 570 26.09 4.65 -6.31
C PRO A 570 27.57 4.56 -6.68
N HIS A 571 28.29 3.60 -6.09
CA HIS A 571 29.74 3.51 -6.15
C HIS A 571 30.27 2.62 -7.28
N VAL A 572 29.46 1.76 -7.87
CA VAL A 572 29.92 0.74 -8.82
C VAL A 572 29.16 0.87 -10.14
N LYS A 573 29.90 1.10 -11.21
CA LYS A 573 29.34 1.25 -12.57
C LYS A 573 29.31 -0.07 -13.34
N ASP A 574 30.24 -1.00 -13.03
CA ASP A 574 30.36 -2.29 -13.72
C ASP A 574 29.32 -3.29 -13.22
N GLN A 575 28.52 -3.79 -14.15
CA GLN A 575 27.42 -4.73 -13.89
C GLN A 575 27.89 -6.07 -13.30
N ALA A 576 29.00 -6.59 -13.82
CA ALA A 576 29.56 -7.84 -13.33
C ALA A 576 30.10 -7.70 -11.90
N ALA A 577 30.70 -6.54 -11.59
CA ALA A 577 31.17 -6.22 -10.24
C ALA A 577 30.02 -6.04 -9.26
N ILE A 578 28.93 -5.37 -9.65
CA ILE A 578 27.71 -5.27 -8.84
C ILE A 578 27.20 -6.66 -8.49
N SER A 579 27.05 -7.54 -9.49
CA SER A 579 26.57 -8.91 -9.27
C SER A 579 27.47 -9.69 -8.32
N LYS A 580 28.79 -9.49 -8.37
CA LYS A 580 29.75 -10.11 -7.43
C LYS A 580 29.60 -9.54 -6.02
N LEU A 581 29.50 -8.22 -5.87
CA LEU A 581 29.33 -7.55 -4.57
C LEU A 581 28.02 -7.93 -3.89
N LEU A 582 26.94 -8.06 -4.66
CA LEU A 582 25.64 -8.52 -4.13
C LEU A 582 25.67 -9.96 -3.61
N ARG A 583 26.59 -10.79 -4.11
CA ARG A 583 26.79 -12.19 -3.68
C ARG A 583 27.76 -12.34 -2.52
N CYS A 584 28.45 -11.28 -2.10
CA CYS A 584 29.36 -11.33 -0.97
C CYS A 584 28.63 -11.71 0.32
N ARG A 585 29.10 -12.78 0.98
CA ARG A 585 28.48 -13.31 2.20
C ARG A 585 29.12 -12.77 3.49
N ASN A 586 30.17 -12.00 3.39
CA ASN A 586 30.85 -11.36 4.52
C ASN A 586 31.63 -10.12 4.07
N ALA A 587 31.98 -9.27 5.01
CA ALA A 587 32.70 -8.03 4.72
C ALA A 587 34.09 -8.27 4.11
N ALA A 588 34.77 -9.36 4.50
CA ALA A 588 36.08 -9.71 3.94
C ALA A 588 36.02 -10.01 2.44
N SER A 589 34.95 -10.64 1.95
CA SER A 589 34.76 -10.90 0.52
C SER A 589 34.59 -9.60 -0.30
N VAL A 590 34.08 -8.53 0.31
CA VAL A 590 33.96 -7.22 -0.32
C VAL A 590 35.31 -6.59 -0.54
N MET A 591 36.26 -6.79 0.37
CA MET A 591 37.62 -6.21 0.28
C MET A 591 38.38 -6.66 -0.96
N ALA A 592 38.10 -7.86 -1.47
CA ALA A 592 38.68 -8.36 -2.72
C ALA A 592 38.12 -7.64 -3.98
N LEU A 593 37.06 -6.85 -3.83
CA LEU A 593 36.36 -6.16 -4.92
C LEU A 593 36.40 -4.64 -4.78
N THR A 594 37.19 -4.09 -3.85
CA THR A 594 37.25 -2.64 -3.57
C THR A 594 37.71 -1.82 -4.76
N GLN A 595 38.50 -2.40 -5.69
CA GLN A 595 38.91 -1.73 -6.93
C GLN A 595 37.73 -1.33 -7.84
N PHE A 596 36.56 -1.91 -7.66
CA PHE A 596 35.36 -1.56 -8.41
C PHE A 596 34.49 -0.49 -7.72
N ILE A 597 34.82 -0.11 -6.47
CA ILE A 597 34.06 0.85 -5.67
C ILE A 597 34.65 2.25 -5.90
N ASN A 598 33.95 3.07 -6.66
CA ASN A 598 34.41 4.40 -7.04
C ASN A 598 34.17 5.42 -5.93
N ALA A 599 35.09 6.36 -5.79
CA ALA A 599 34.96 7.51 -4.91
C ALA A 599 33.91 8.50 -5.45
N PRO A 600 33.02 9.04 -4.62
CA PRO A 600 32.24 10.21 -5.01
C PRO A 600 33.13 11.45 -5.03
N LYS A 601 32.84 12.42 -5.91
CA LYS A 601 33.49 13.74 -5.92
C LYS A 601 33.04 14.62 -4.77
N ARG A 602 31.75 14.63 -4.51
CA ARG A 602 31.13 15.47 -3.48
C ARG A 602 30.07 14.66 -2.72
N ILE A 603 29.92 14.95 -1.45
CA ILE A 603 28.89 14.34 -0.61
C ILE A 603 28.16 15.43 0.17
N THR A 604 26.88 15.18 0.52
CA THR A 604 26.24 15.96 1.57
C THR A 604 26.67 15.39 2.93
N HIS A 605 26.99 16.24 3.88
CA HIS A 605 27.40 15.81 5.20
C HIS A 605 26.70 16.62 6.28
N ARG A 606 26.18 15.92 7.28
CA ARG A 606 25.69 16.50 8.53
C ARG A 606 25.94 15.52 9.69
N MET A 607 25.92 16.02 10.90
CA MET A 607 25.92 15.19 12.10
C MET A 607 24.49 15.02 12.60
N ASN A 608 24.15 13.81 13.07
CA ASN A 608 22.90 13.64 13.83
C ASN A 608 23.09 13.98 15.32
N ASP A 609 22.01 13.91 16.07
CA ASP A 609 21.98 14.21 17.51
C ASP A 609 22.86 13.26 18.35
N LYS A 610 23.32 12.14 17.78
CA LYS A 610 24.23 11.15 18.38
C LYS A 610 25.69 11.32 17.94
N ASN A 611 26.02 12.43 17.30
CA ASN A 611 27.33 12.71 16.70
C ASN A 611 27.79 11.66 15.69
N ARG A 612 26.86 11.13 14.88
CA ARG A 612 27.17 10.23 13.76
C ARG A 612 27.06 10.97 12.44
N ASP A 613 27.92 10.59 11.51
CA ASP A 613 27.89 11.12 10.15
C ASP A 613 26.63 10.66 9.41
N ILE A 614 25.93 11.59 8.78
CA ILE A 614 24.84 11.34 7.86
C ILE A 614 25.24 11.84 6.49
N ILE A 615 25.28 10.91 5.51
CA ILE A 615 25.60 11.16 4.11
C ILE A 615 24.38 10.71 3.29
N ASN A 616 23.58 11.70 2.84
CA ASN A 616 22.34 11.39 2.12
C ASN A 616 22.53 11.41 0.60
N ARG A 617 23.44 12.25 0.10
CA ARG A 617 23.68 12.44 -1.33
C ARG A 617 25.16 12.31 -1.67
N LYS A 618 25.42 11.72 -2.83
CA LYS A 618 26.77 11.55 -3.38
C LYS A 618 26.75 11.94 -4.85
N LYS A 619 27.72 12.74 -5.27
CA LYS A 619 27.96 13.10 -6.68
C LYS A 619 29.19 12.37 -7.18
N PHE A 620 29.07 11.71 -8.31
CA PHE A 620 30.15 11.01 -9.00
C PHE A 620 30.42 11.70 -10.32
N ASP A 621 31.61 11.51 -10.90
CA ASP A 621 31.86 11.88 -12.29
C ASP A 621 30.92 11.09 -13.20
N GLY A 622 30.32 11.76 -14.18
CA GLY A 622 29.35 11.24 -15.12
C GLY A 622 29.87 10.13 -16.04
#